data_1714f9f2d6bd57a367116934e91b8545
#
_entry.id   1714f9f2d6bd57a367116934e91b8545
#
_cell.length_a   1.000
_cell.length_b   1.000
_cell.length_c   1.000
_cell.angle_alpha   90.00
_cell.angle_beta   90.00
_cell.angle_gamma   90.00
#
_symmetry.space_group_name_H-M   'P 1'
#
loop_
_entity.id
_entity.type
_entity.pdbx_description
1 polymer ?
#
loop_
_entity_poly.entity_id
_entity_poly.type
_entity_poly.pdbx_seq_one_letter_code
_entity_poly.pdbx_strand_id
1 'polypeptide(L)'
;MAQDLSNAADPLAASGQPDDRYFNTDRLKAGLAARTARGGAVTFASQGFKFLSGLGATMVLGRLLTPADYGLIGMVVVVTGFVAMFKDLGLSAATVQRQEITSAQVSTLFWVNVALSIGVGMVTAALAPAVSWFYGEPKLTAIMMVYAFGFLFGGLTIQHEALLHRQMRFLAQASCEILALIVTITVTITLAWRGWGYWALVGGHLTTSFVYMLGIWTVCAWRPGPPARGSGVRSMLRFGGNLTGFGVVNFFARNLDNMLIGRVWGSSQLGLYAKAYQLLTLPIDQINAPITTVAVPALSRLNDSPDRYRRAYLRIIEKIAVVTMPGIALLIATADWVVQIVLGSQWTEAAHIFAALGVAALIQPIANTTGWLFISQGRTNDMFRYGLVASTIIVAAIVAGLPWGAVGVAAVYALVWVTIITPLLFYWVGRKGPVRPRDFYITVAPAFCAAMAVLAALFLFRRWVVIVHPFKGLIASFGIAFVVALLFLLIIPAGRRVLRDFREVAAIVLRRGSLE
;
A
#
# COMPACT_ATOMS: atom_id res chain seq x y z
N MET A 1 25.43 -26.66 13.25
CA MET A 1 24.43 -25.68 12.72
C MET A 1 24.70 -24.23 13.13
N ALA A 2 25.42 -23.94 14.21
CA ALA A 2 25.84 -22.58 14.58
C ALA A 2 27.21 -22.18 13.99
N GLN A 3 28.03 -23.12 13.54
CA GLN A 3 29.33 -22.88 12.92
C GLN A 3 29.27 -22.61 11.41
N ASP A 4 28.23 -23.05 10.69
CA ASP A 4 28.06 -22.78 9.25
C ASP A 4 27.54 -21.37 8.94
N LEU A 5 27.01 -20.65 9.93
CA LEU A 5 26.61 -19.23 9.77
C LEU A 5 27.79 -18.25 9.92
N SER A 6 28.93 -18.71 10.49
CA SER A 6 30.13 -17.88 10.66
C SER A 6 31.05 -17.92 9.43
N ASN A 7 30.97 -18.97 8.61
CA ASN A 7 31.81 -19.17 7.41
C ASN A 7 31.22 -18.61 6.11
N ALA A 8 30.09 -17.93 6.16
CA ALA A 8 29.75 -16.94 5.15
C ALA A 8 30.56 -15.64 5.41
N ALA A 9 31.86 -15.79 5.73
CA ALA A 9 32.82 -14.71 5.80
C ALA A 9 32.76 -13.97 4.47
N ASP A 10 32.32 -12.76 4.54
CA ASP A 10 32.19 -11.77 3.48
C ASP A 10 33.52 -11.74 2.69
N PRO A 11 33.58 -12.20 1.42
CA PRO A 11 34.80 -12.12 0.62
C PRO A 11 35.27 -10.68 0.39
N LEU A 12 34.67 -9.72 1.07
CA LEU A 12 34.91 -8.28 0.98
C LEU A 12 36.00 -7.77 1.95
N ALA A 13 36.60 -8.65 2.78
CA ALA A 13 37.62 -8.21 3.76
C ALA A 13 38.99 -7.89 3.15
N ALA A 14 39.19 -8.01 1.84
CA ALA A 14 40.55 -8.07 1.26
C ALA A 14 41.01 -6.86 0.43
N SER A 15 40.22 -5.76 0.27
CA SER A 15 40.79 -4.57 -0.44
C SER A 15 39.94 -3.32 -0.25
N GLY A 16 40.55 -2.26 0.28
CA GLY A 16 39.99 -0.90 0.33
C GLY A 16 39.50 -0.47 1.70
N GLN A 17 39.38 0.82 1.94
CA GLN A 17 38.73 1.33 3.15
C GLN A 17 37.33 0.73 3.32
N PRO A 18 36.88 0.45 4.55
CA PRO A 18 35.59 -0.20 4.82
C PRO A 18 34.39 0.48 4.16
N ASP A 19 34.54 1.76 3.81
CA ASP A 19 33.47 2.58 3.20
C ASP A 19 33.30 2.38 1.69
N ASP A 20 34.37 2.02 0.93
CA ASP A 20 34.31 1.88 -0.53
C ASP A 20 33.36 0.78 -1.01
N ARG A 21 33.13 -0.22 -0.18
CA ARG A 21 32.21 -1.32 -0.48
C ARG A 21 30.75 -0.87 -0.70
N TYR A 22 30.31 0.26 -0.10
CA TYR A 22 28.94 0.76 -0.26
C TYR A 22 28.73 1.56 -1.54
N PHE A 23 29.80 2.04 -2.17
CA PHE A 23 29.77 2.94 -3.31
C PHE A 23 30.02 2.22 -4.64
N ASN A 24 30.87 1.18 -4.67
CA ASN A 24 31.15 0.40 -5.87
C ASN A 24 30.07 -0.68 -6.10
N THR A 25 29.40 -0.60 -7.25
CA THR A 25 28.33 -1.54 -7.67
C THR A 25 28.77 -2.50 -8.79
N ASP A 26 30.01 -2.42 -9.30
CA ASP A 26 30.44 -3.25 -10.45
C ASP A 26 30.43 -4.75 -10.12
N ARG A 27 30.74 -5.09 -8.88
CA ARG A 27 30.67 -6.49 -8.37
C ARG A 27 29.23 -7.06 -8.35
N LEU A 28 28.21 -6.18 -8.36
CA LEU A 28 26.80 -6.61 -8.35
C LEU A 28 26.32 -7.02 -9.73
N LYS A 29 27.03 -6.63 -10.80
CA LYS A 29 26.72 -7.02 -12.18
C LYS A 29 26.91 -8.52 -12.40
N ALA A 30 27.90 -9.12 -11.73
CA ALA A 30 28.08 -10.55 -11.71
C ALA A 30 26.98 -11.22 -10.84
N GLY A 31 26.18 -12.11 -11.44
CA GLY A 31 25.10 -12.82 -10.75
C GLY A 31 23.84 -11.98 -10.46
N LEU A 32 23.62 -10.88 -11.18
CA LEU A 32 22.48 -9.97 -10.99
C LEU A 32 21.13 -10.71 -11.02
N ALA A 33 20.94 -11.65 -11.94
CA ALA A 33 19.69 -12.40 -12.06
C ALA A 33 19.38 -13.26 -10.82
N ALA A 34 20.40 -13.98 -10.28
CA ALA A 34 20.23 -14.78 -9.09
C ALA A 34 19.99 -13.92 -7.82
N ARG A 35 20.70 -12.80 -7.71
CA ARG A 35 20.50 -11.84 -6.60
C ARG A 35 19.12 -11.20 -6.65
N THR A 36 18.64 -10.82 -7.84
CA THR A 36 17.31 -10.26 -8.03
C THR A 36 16.22 -11.27 -7.70
N ALA A 37 16.37 -12.53 -8.14
CA ALA A 37 15.42 -13.59 -7.83
C ALA A 37 15.39 -13.89 -6.32
N ARG A 38 16.55 -13.99 -5.67
CA ARG A 38 16.63 -14.20 -4.21
C ARG A 38 16.09 -13.02 -3.43
N GLY A 39 16.43 -11.79 -3.84
CA GLY A 39 15.87 -10.57 -3.24
C GLY A 39 14.37 -10.49 -3.38
N GLY A 40 13.82 -10.84 -4.55
CA GLY A 40 12.38 -10.91 -4.79
C GLY A 40 11.69 -11.94 -3.88
N ALA A 41 12.24 -13.15 -3.75
CA ALA A 41 11.68 -14.18 -2.86
C ALA A 41 11.69 -13.73 -1.38
N VAL A 42 12.78 -13.13 -0.91
CA VAL A 42 12.88 -12.58 0.45
C VAL A 42 11.86 -11.46 0.67
N THR A 43 11.73 -10.54 -0.27
CA THR A 43 10.76 -9.45 -0.19
C THR A 43 9.34 -10.01 -0.14
N PHE A 44 9.02 -11.00 -0.97
CA PHE A 44 7.69 -11.63 -0.98
C PHE A 44 7.37 -12.34 0.34
N ALA A 45 8.31 -13.13 0.87
CA ALA A 45 8.15 -13.82 2.15
C ALA A 45 8.00 -12.83 3.32
N SER A 46 8.81 -11.75 3.33
CA SER A 46 8.71 -10.71 4.36
C SER A 46 7.39 -9.94 4.29
N GLN A 47 6.85 -9.68 3.10
CA GLN A 47 5.54 -9.06 2.94
C GLN A 47 4.41 -9.95 3.45
N GLY A 48 4.47 -11.26 3.17
CA GLY A 48 3.52 -12.23 3.71
C GLY A 48 3.53 -12.26 5.24
N PHE A 49 4.71 -12.30 5.85
CA PHE A 49 4.86 -12.24 7.30
C PHE A 49 4.32 -10.94 7.90
N LYS A 50 4.66 -9.78 7.30
CA LYS A 50 4.15 -8.47 7.75
C LYS A 50 2.63 -8.38 7.64
N PHE A 51 2.06 -8.92 6.57
CA PHE A 51 0.62 -8.96 6.37
C PHE A 51 -0.08 -9.77 7.48
N LEU A 52 0.37 -11.01 7.73
CA LEU A 52 -0.23 -11.88 8.76
C LEU A 52 -0.06 -11.29 10.17
N SER A 53 1.13 -10.78 10.48
CA SER A 53 1.41 -10.14 11.77
C SER A 53 0.60 -8.86 11.96
N GLY A 54 0.47 -8.04 10.91
CA GLY A 54 -0.34 -6.83 10.92
C GLY A 54 -1.84 -7.11 11.09
N LEU A 55 -2.34 -8.17 10.43
CA LEU A 55 -3.73 -8.60 10.59
C LEU A 55 -3.98 -9.10 12.02
N GLY A 56 -3.08 -9.92 12.57
CA GLY A 56 -3.16 -10.38 13.96
C GLY A 56 -3.11 -9.22 14.96
N ALA A 57 -2.20 -8.26 14.76
CA ALA A 57 -2.14 -7.05 15.58
C ALA A 57 -3.43 -6.22 15.47
N THR A 58 -4.00 -6.09 14.27
CA THR A 58 -5.28 -5.40 14.06
C THR A 58 -6.42 -6.09 14.80
N MET A 59 -6.45 -7.42 14.84
CA MET A 59 -7.45 -8.19 15.58
C MET A 59 -7.37 -7.95 17.08
N VAL A 60 -6.17 -7.89 17.66
CA VAL A 60 -5.97 -7.65 19.08
C VAL A 60 -6.27 -6.19 19.43
N LEU A 61 -5.65 -5.26 18.72
CA LEU A 61 -5.79 -3.83 18.99
C LEU A 61 -7.21 -3.32 18.67
N GLY A 62 -7.92 -3.92 17.70
CA GLY A 62 -9.31 -3.59 17.42
C GLY A 62 -10.24 -3.86 18.59
N ARG A 63 -9.89 -4.82 19.48
CA ARG A 63 -10.65 -5.13 20.70
C ARG A 63 -10.25 -4.29 21.91
N LEU A 64 -9.02 -3.79 21.93
CA LEU A 64 -8.47 -3.00 23.04
C LEU A 64 -8.69 -1.50 22.89
N LEU A 65 -8.76 -1.01 21.63
CA LEU A 65 -8.82 0.41 21.30
C LEU A 65 -10.15 0.76 20.64
N THR A 66 -10.64 1.95 20.91
CA THR A 66 -11.90 2.45 20.38
C THR A 66 -11.76 3.04 18.95
N PRO A 67 -12.85 3.16 18.17
CA PRO A 67 -12.83 3.89 16.92
C PRO A 67 -12.29 5.34 17.05
N ALA A 68 -12.60 6.02 18.15
CA ALA A 68 -12.12 7.38 18.41
C ALA A 68 -10.59 7.44 18.56
N ASP A 69 -9.96 6.43 19.20
CA ASP A 69 -8.49 6.37 19.30
C ASP A 69 -7.82 6.30 17.91
N TYR A 70 -8.36 5.46 17.05
CA TYR A 70 -7.88 5.35 15.66
C TYR A 70 -8.17 6.60 14.83
N GLY A 71 -9.31 7.25 15.08
CA GLY A 71 -9.67 8.49 14.40
C GLY A 71 -8.74 9.65 14.75
N LEU A 72 -8.36 9.81 16.02
CA LEU A 72 -7.36 10.80 16.44
C LEU A 72 -6.04 10.60 15.70
N ILE A 73 -5.58 9.37 15.61
CA ILE A 73 -4.37 9.05 14.85
C ILE A 73 -4.59 9.29 13.34
N GLY A 74 -5.76 8.97 12.80
CA GLY A 74 -6.14 9.27 11.41
C GLY A 74 -6.03 10.76 11.08
N MET A 75 -6.52 11.66 11.96
CA MET A 75 -6.38 13.11 11.80
C MET A 75 -4.90 13.54 11.76
N VAL A 76 -4.07 12.99 12.65
CA VAL A 76 -2.64 13.28 12.70
C VAL A 76 -1.93 12.77 11.44
N VAL A 77 -2.22 11.55 11.00
CA VAL A 77 -1.58 10.91 9.84
C VAL A 77 -1.85 11.68 8.54
N VAL A 78 -3.03 12.28 8.37
CA VAL A 78 -3.32 13.14 7.20
C VAL A 78 -2.36 14.32 7.16
N VAL A 79 -2.13 15.01 8.27
CA VAL A 79 -1.26 16.19 8.30
C VAL A 79 0.21 15.80 8.26
N THR A 80 0.61 14.83 9.09
CA THR A 80 2.01 14.38 9.14
C THR A 80 2.44 13.69 7.87
N GLY A 81 1.56 12.95 7.19
CA GLY A 81 1.80 12.33 5.88
C GLY A 81 2.07 13.37 4.80
N PHE A 82 1.33 14.49 4.80
CA PHE A 82 1.60 15.61 3.90
C PHE A 82 2.98 16.23 4.14
N VAL A 83 3.27 16.58 5.39
CA VAL A 83 4.57 17.22 5.73
C VAL A 83 5.73 16.23 5.50
N ALA A 84 5.51 14.92 5.70
CA ALA A 84 6.51 13.87 5.48
C ALA A 84 7.02 13.79 4.03
N MET A 85 6.25 14.27 3.04
CA MET A 85 6.68 14.28 1.64
C MET A 85 7.92 15.15 1.41
N PHE A 86 8.16 16.11 2.30
CA PHE A 86 9.28 17.05 2.19
C PHE A 86 10.56 16.57 2.90
N LYS A 87 10.52 15.45 3.64
CA LYS A 87 11.69 14.97 4.42
C LYS A 87 12.83 14.41 3.58
N ASP A 88 12.53 13.85 2.41
CA ASP A 88 13.54 13.21 1.54
C ASP A 88 13.78 13.99 0.24
N LEU A 89 12.76 14.64 -0.31
CA LEU A 89 12.81 15.33 -1.61
C LEU A 89 13.43 14.49 -2.73
N GLY A 90 13.31 13.15 -2.68
CA GLY A 90 13.89 12.24 -3.68
C GLY A 90 15.40 12.09 -3.62
N LEU A 91 16.06 12.52 -2.55
CA LEU A 91 17.50 12.40 -2.39
C LEU A 91 17.97 10.95 -2.23
N SER A 92 17.17 10.12 -1.58
CA SER A 92 17.39 8.67 -1.50
C SER A 92 17.41 8.01 -2.89
N ALA A 93 16.46 8.37 -3.76
CA ALA A 93 16.43 7.89 -5.14
C ALA A 93 17.68 8.30 -5.91
N ALA A 94 18.18 9.51 -5.71
CA ALA A 94 19.42 9.97 -6.33
C ALA A 94 20.63 9.15 -5.86
N THR A 95 20.69 8.76 -4.58
CA THR A 95 21.74 7.89 -4.03
C THR A 95 21.72 6.49 -4.67
N VAL A 96 20.53 5.95 -4.91
CA VAL A 96 20.36 4.62 -5.51
C VAL A 96 20.67 4.61 -7.01
N GLN A 97 20.21 5.63 -7.76
CA GLN A 97 20.22 5.62 -9.23
C GLN A 97 21.54 6.10 -9.84
N ARG A 98 22.33 6.94 -9.17
CA ARG A 98 23.61 7.42 -9.72
C ARG A 98 24.59 6.27 -9.89
N GLN A 99 25.24 6.20 -11.05
CA GLN A 99 26.28 5.19 -11.32
C GLN A 99 27.47 5.38 -10.37
N GLU A 100 27.95 6.61 -10.24
CA GLU A 100 29.05 6.98 -9.34
C GLU A 100 28.55 7.92 -8.24
N ILE A 101 28.86 7.59 -7.02
CA ILE A 101 28.56 8.40 -5.84
C ILE A 101 29.69 8.21 -4.82
N THR A 102 30.09 9.29 -4.17
CA THR A 102 31.17 9.28 -3.18
C THR A 102 30.63 9.33 -1.75
N SER A 103 31.45 8.86 -0.78
CA SER A 103 31.13 8.95 0.65
C SER A 103 30.86 10.40 1.09
N ALA A 104 31.60 11.37 0.57
CA ALA A 104 31.40 12.79 0.85
C ALA A 104 30.05 13.32 0.35
N GLN A 105 29.59 12.84 -0.82
CA GLN A 105 28.26 13.19 -1.34
C GLN A 105 27.16 12.61 -0.47
N VAL A 106 27.23 11.32 -0.12
CA VAL A 106 26.23 10.66 0.72
C VAL A 106 26.21 11.26 2.13
N SER A 107 27.37 11.62 2.70
CA SER A 107 27.45 12.33 3.97
C SER A 107 26.75 13.69 3.92
N THR A 108 26.96 14.43 2.83
CA THR A 108 26.26 15.72 2.64
C THR A 108 24.75 15.51 2.50
N LEU A 109 24.31 14.50 1.72
CA LEU A 109 22.89 14.15 1.58
C LEU A 109 22.27 13.71 2.92
N PHE A 110 23.02 12.97 3.74
CA PHE A 110 22.61 12.58 5.07
C PHE A 110 22.30 13.80 5.94
N TRP A 111 23.21 14.76 6.03
CA TRP A 111 22.98 15.96 6.82
C TRP A 111 21.87 16.85 6.28
N VAL A 112 21.67 16.88 4.96
CA VAL A 112 20.52 17.54 4.33
C VAL A 112 19.22 16.84 4.73
N ASN A 113 19.15 15.51 4.67
CA ASN A 113 17.97 14.76 5.10
C ASN A 113 17.68 14.94 6.59
N VAL A 114 18.69 14.97 7.45
CA VAL A 114 18.53 15.25 8.89
C VAL A 114 17.99 16.66 9.11
N ALA A 115 18.56 17.66 8.46
CA ALA A 115 18.09 19.04 8.56
C ALA A 115 16.65 19.20 8.05
N LEU A 116 16.32 18.59 6.90
CA LEU A 116 14.96 18.57 6.38
C LEU A 116 13.99 17.88 7.34
N SER A 117 14.38 16.74 7.91
CA SER A 117 13.54 15.99 8.84
C SER A 117 13.31 16.73 10.15
N ILE A 118 14.33 17.43 10.66
CA ILE A 118 14.16 18.33 11.81
C ILE A 118 13.20 19.48 11.44
N GLY A 119 13.41 20.11 10.27
CA GLY A 119 12.52 21.17 9.77
C GLY A 119 11.06 20.70 9.64
N VAL A 120 10.84 19.51 9.07
CA VAL A 120 9.53 18.86 8.96
C VAL A 120 8.94 18.59 10.35
N GLY A 121 9.75 18.12 11.29
CA GLY A 121 9.32 17.91 12.68
C GLY A 121 8.92 19.23 13.36
N MET A 122 9.71 20.29 13.20
CA MET A 122 9.39 21.63 13.73
C MET A 122 8.10 22.19 13.11
N VAL A 123 7.94 22.08 11.79
CA VAL A 123 6.70 22.49 11.10
C VAL A 123 5.51 21.70 11.62
N THR A 124 5.65 20.37 11.81
CA THR A 124 4.59 19.52 12.38
C THR A 124 4.21 19.97 13.78
N ALA A 125 5.19 20.24 14.64
CA ALA A 125 4.95 20.75 15.99
C ALA A 125 4.31 22.15 15.99
N ALA A 126 4.76 23.06 15.12
CA ALA A 126 4.21 24.39 14.98
C ALA A 126 2.76 24.39 14.44
N LEU A 127 2.42 23.44 13.56
CA LEU A 127 1.06 23.27 13.04
C LEU A 127 0.11 22.61 14.06
N ALA A 128 0.61 21.98 15.12
CA ALA A 128 -0.20 21.21 16.06
C ALA A 128 -1.37 22.02 16.68
N PRO A 129 -1.22 23.26 17.15
CA PRO A 129 -2.34 24.04 17.66
C PRO A 129 -3.38 24.39 16.58
N ALA A 130 -2.93 24.70 15.35
CA ALA A 130 -3.81 25.01 14.23
C ALA A 130 -4.64 23.79 13.79
N VAL A 131 -4.03 22.61 13.78
CA VAL A 131 -4.70 21.34 13.46
C VAL A 131 -5.69 20.96 14.56
N SER A 132 -5.32 21.13 15.83
CA SER A 132 -6.21 20.97 16.98
C SER A 132 -7.44 21.87 16.89
N TRP A 133 -7.23 23.13 16.56
CA TRP A 133 -8.32 24.08 16.33
C TRP A 133 -9.18 23.69 15.11
N PHE A 134 -8.55 23.31 14.01
CA PHE A 134 -9.27 22.90 12.79
C PHE A 134 -10.21 21.71 13.04
N TYR A 135 -9.75 20.67 13.76
CA TYR A 135 -10.59 19.51 14.06
C TYR A 135 -11.46 19.66 15.30
N GLY A 136 -11.24 20.68 16.14
CA GLY A 136 -11.93 20.85 17.42
C GLY A 136 -11.52 19.82 18.50
N GLU A 137 -10.34 19.21 18.37
CA GLU A 137 -9.83 18.14 19.23
C GLU A 137 -8.53 18.55 19.94
N PRO A 138 -8.58 19.00 21.20
CA PRO A 138 -7.40 19.52 21.94
C PRO A 138 -6.27 18.50 22.08
N LYS A 139 -6.60 17.19 22.11
CA LYS A 139 -5.64 16.09 22.23
C LYS A 139 -4.63 16.04 21.09
N LEU A 140 -5.00 16.55 19.90
CA LEU A 140 -4.15 16.50 18.70
C LEU A 140 -2.86 17.30 18.87
N THR A 141 -2.87 18.39 19.65
CA THR A 141 -1.66 19.18 19.92
C THR A 141 -0.56 18.32 20.54
N ALA A 142 -0.87 17.60 21.62
CA ALA A 142 0.10 16.75 22.29
C ALA A 142 0.53 15.55 21.41
N ILE A 143 -0.43 14.92 20.71
CA ILE A 143 -0.15 13.81 19.80
C ILE A 143 0.82 14.25 18.69
N MET A 144 0.56 15.37 18.03
CA MET A 144 1.39 15.86 16.93
C MET A 144 2.79 16.26 17.39
N MET A 145 2.92 16.89 18.57
CA MET A 145 4.23 17.21 19.13
C MET A 145 5.08 15.96 19.35
N VAL A 146 4.48 14.89 19.87
CA VAL A 146 5.19 13.62 20.07
C VAL A 146 5.47 12.91 18.72
N TYR A 147 4.53 12.94 17.77
CA TYR A 147 4.76 12.39 16.41
C TYR A 147 5.91 13.09 15.68
N ALA A 148 6.13 14.38 15.94
CA ALA A 148 7.22 15.15 15.33
C ALA A 148 8.62 14.55 15.59
N PHE A 149 8.83 13.88 16.73
CA PHE A 149 10.08 13.18 17.01
C PHE A 149 10.34 11.99 16.08
N GLY A 150 9.30 11.36 15.55
CA GLY A 150 9.43 10.27 14.57
C GLY A 150 10.14 10.69 13.29
N PHE A 151 10.02 11.96 12.89
CA PHE A 151 10.72 12.48 11.72
C PHE A 151 12.23 12.51 11.89
N LEU A 152 12.72 12.81 13.10
CA LEU A 152 14.16 12.78 13.38
C LEU A 152 14.75 11.38 13.14
N PHE A 153 14.10 10.34 13.67
CA PHE A 153 14.52 8.96 13.46
C PHE A 153 14.50 8.59 11.98
N GLY A 154 13.45 9.01 11.25
CA GLY A 154 13.34 8.83 9.82
C GLY A 154 14.50 9.49 9.07
N GLY A 155 14.85 10.75 9.38
CA GLY A 155 15.95 11.46 8.75
C GLY A 155 17.30 10.77 8.92
N LEU A 156 17.55 10.22 10.10
CA LEU A 156 18.75 9.45 10.42
C LEU A 156 18.83 8.11 9.67
N THR A 157 17.73 7.63 9.11
CA THR A 157 17.63 6.30 8.46
C THR A 157 17.76 6.38 6.94
N ILE A 158 17.28 7.45 6.29
CA ILE A 158 17.08 7.56 4.84
C ILE A 158 18.31 7.15 4.02
N GLN A 159 19.50 7.71 4.32
CA GLN A 159 20.70 7.44 3.51
C GLN A 159 21.28 6.05 3.77
N HIS A 160 21.19 5.53 5.00
CA HIS A 160 21.60 4.17 5.31
C HIS A 160 20.74 3.15 4.56
N GLU A 161 19.43 3.36 4.50
CA GLU A 161 18.49 2.55 3.73
C GLU A 161 18.81 2.62 2.23
N ALA A 162 19.02 3.82 1.68
CA ALA A 162 19.41 4.01 0.29
C ALA A 162 20.70 3.26 -0.08
N LEU A 163 21.69 3.21 0.81
CA LEU A 163 22.91 2.44 0.62
C LEU A 163 22.66 0.93 0.63
N LEU A 164 21.79 0.43 1.52
CA LEU A 164 21.41 -1.00 1.51
C LEU A 164 20.65 -1.38 0.23
N HIS A 165 19.75 -0.52 -0.25
CA HIS A 165 19.08 -0.68 -1.54
C HIS A 165 20.08 -0.69 -2.69
N ARG A 166 21.03 0.25 -2.72
CA ARG A 166 22.09 0.31 -3.72
C ARG A 166 22.91 -0.97 -3.77
N GLN A 167 23.15 -1.59 -2.61
CA GLN A 167 23.89 -2.85 -2.47
C GLN A 167 23.01 -4.10 -2.62
N MET A 168 21.72 -3.94 -2.94
CA MET A 168 20.75 -5.05 -3.05
C MET A 168 20.67 -5.93 -1.79
N ARG A 169 20.96 -5.38 -0.60
CA ARG A 169 20.93 -6.09 0.69
C ARG A 169 19.51 -6.16 1.26
N PHE A 170 18.58 -6.66 0.45
CA PHE A 170 17.14 -6.72 0.80
C PHE A 170 16.85 -7.60 2.01
N LEU A 171 17.62 -8.67 2.23
CA LEU A 171 17.45 -9.53 3.42
C LEU A 171 17.76 -8.77 4.70
N ALA A 172 18.85 -8.00 4.71
CA ALA A 172 19.25 -7.21 5.85
C ALA A 172 18.22 -6.15 6.20
N GLN A 173 17.68 -5.46 5.19
CA GLN A 173 16.59 -4.50 5.38
C GLN A 173 15.32 -5.18 5.89
N ALA A 174 14.89 -6.29 5.26
CA ALA A 174 13.70 -7.03 5.66
C ALA A 174 13.79 -7.53 7.12
N SER A 175 14.97 -7.97 7.57
CA SER A 175 15.17 -8.38 8.96
C SER A 175 15.01 -7.23 9.95
N CYS A 176 15.51 -6.01 9.62
CA CYS A 176 15.29 -4.83 10.43
C CYS A 176 13.80 -4.42 10.49
N GLU A 177 13.10 -4.49 9.34
CA GLU A 177 11.66 -4.19 9.27
C GLU A 177 10.83 -5.19 10.10
N ILE A 178 11.15 -6.48 10.03
CA ILE A 178 10.45 -7.52 10.79
C ILE A 178 10.71 -7.35 12.29
N LEU A 179 11.96 -7.08 12.69
CA LEU A 179 12.29 -6.82 14.09
C LEU A 179 11.52 -5.60 14.61
N ALA A 180 11.56 -4.49 13.87
CA ALA A 180 10.82 -3.29 14.23
C ALA A 180 9.31 -3.56 14.35
N LEU A 181 8.73 -4.34 13.42
CA LEU A 181 7.33 -4.73 13.46
C LEU A 181 6.98 -5.53 14.72
N ILE A 182 7.78 -6.56 15.05
CA ILE A 182 7.53 -7.41 16.22
C ILE A 182 7.59 -6.57 17.49
N VAL A 183 8.64 -5.76 17.66
CA VAL A 183 8.79 -4.89 18.85
C VAL A 183 7.64 -3.88 18.91
N THR A 184 7.27 -3.27 17.79
CA THR A 184 6.14 -2.33 17.71
C THR A 184 4.83 -2.98 18.12
N ILE A 185 4.52 -4.16 17.59
CA ILE A 185 3.28 -4.88 17.94
C ILE A 185 3.26 -5.17 19.44
N THR A 186 4.36 -5.67 19.98
CA THR A 186 4.48 -5.98 21.43
C THR A 186 4.27 -4.74 22.30
N VAL A 187 4.96 -3.65 21.99
CA VAL A 187 4.83 -2.39 22.73
C VAL A 187 3.42 -1.82 22.61
N THR A 188 2.86 -1.76 21.40
CA THR A 188 1.53 -1.19 21.17
C THR A 188 0.45 -1.99 21.91
N ILE A 189 0.49 -3.32 21.81
CA ILE A 189 -0.48 -4.18 22.52
C ILE A 189 -0.32 -4.03 24.04
N THR A 190 0.90 -4.00 24.57
CA THR A 190 1.16 -3.82 25.99
C THR A 190 0.63 -2.49 26.51
N LEU A 191 0.86 -1.39 25.79
CA LEU A 191 0.35 -0.08 26.16
C LEU A 191 -1.19 -0.02 26.04
N ALA A 192 -1.76 -0.60 24.99
CA ALA A 192 -3.22 -0.67 24.81
C ALA A 192 -3.88 -1.49 25.92
N TRP A 193 -3.29 -2.63 26.30
CA TRP A 193 -3.78 -3.47 27.40
C TRP A 193 -3.71 -2.77 28.76
N ARG A 194 -2.72 -1.89 28.96
CA ARG A 194 -2.61 -1.03 30.16
C ARG A 194 -3.57 0.16 30.15
N GLY A 195 -4.43 0.30 29.12
CA GLY A 195 -5.43 1.36 29.05
C GLY A 195 -4.91 2.72 28.55
N TRP A 196 -3.77 2.77 27.86
CA TRP A 196 -3.21 4.03 27.37
C TRP A 196 -3.98 4.61 26.15
N GLY A 197 -5.01 3.92 25.64
CA GLY A 197 -5.85 4.36 24.53
C GLY A 197 -5.02 4.76 23.30
N TYR A 198 -5.31 5.91 22.72
CA TYR A 198 -4.58 6.41 21.52
C TYR A 198 -3.07 6.57 21.73
N TRP A 199 -2.59 6.76 22.96
CA TRP A 199 -1.16 6.81 23.26
C TRP A 199 -0.43 5.50 22.96
N ALA A 200 -1.11 4.38 22.98
CA ALA A 200 -0.55 3.11 22.54
C ALA A 200 -0.14 3.14 21.05
N LEU A 201 -0.99 3.75 20.21
CA LEU A 201 -0.70 3.91 18.77
C LEU A 201 0.44 4.91 18.52
N VAL A 202 0.49 5.99 19.29
CA VAL A 202 1.59 6.97 19.27
C VAL A 202 2.91 6.31 19.66
N GLY A 203 2.92 5.58 20.78
CA GLY A 203 4.07 4.82 21.25
C GLY A 203 4.54 3.79 20.21
N GLY A 204 3.59 3.09 19.58
CA GLY A 204 3.89 2.17 18.48
C GLY A 204 4.59 2.84 17.31
N HIS A 205 4.12 4.00 16.87
CA HIS A 205 4.74 4.76 15.77
C HIS A 205 6.18 5.16 16.10
N LEU A 206 6.43 5.70 17.29
CA LEU A 206 7.79 6.06 17.72
C LEU A 206 8.68 4.83 17.85
N THR A 207 8.16 3.73 18.42
CA THR A 207 8.87 2.46 18.54
C THR A 207 9.30 1.94 17.17
N THR A 208 8.39 1.94 16.18
CA THR A 208 8.72 1.53 14.80
C THR A 208 9.90 2.34 14.28
N SER A 209 9.79 3.67 14.32
CA SER A 209 10.81 4.57 13.77
C SER A 209 12.16 4.41 14.47
N PHE A 210 12.15 4.29 15.79
CA PHE A 210 13.35 4.17 16.61
C PHE A 210 14.04 2.80 16.43
N VAL A 211 13.29 1.70 16.53
CA VAL A 211 13.86 0.35 16.41
C VAL A 211 14.35 0.09 15.00
N TYR A 212 13.62 0.58 13.98
CA TYR A 212 14.06 0.48 12.59
C TYR A 212 15.35 1.27 12.36
N MET A 213 15.45 2.50 12.89
CA MET A 213 16.68 3.30 12.85
C MET A 213 17.84 2.52 13.46
N LEU A 214 17.69 1.99 14.67
CA LEU A 214 18.75 1.22 15.33
C LEU A 214 19.15 0.00 14.50
N GLY A 215 18.18 -0.76 13.98
CA GLY A 215 18.43 -1.92 13.14
C GLY A 215 19.22 -1.58 11.88
N ILE A 216 18.81 -0.55 11.16
CA ILE A 216 19.50 -0.10 9.94
C ILE A 216 20.93 0.40 10.24
N TRP A 217 21.13 1.11 11.35
CA TRP A 217 22.45 1.59 11.77
C TRP A 217 23.40 0.45 12.18
N THR A 218 22.88 -0.64 12.74
CA THR A 218 23.71 -1.82 13.06
C THR A 218 24.10 -2.62 11.82
N VAL A 219 23.19 -2.74 10.86
CA VAL A 219 23.41 -3.54 9.64
C VAL A 219 24.21 -2.78 8.59
N CYS A 220 24.00 -1.45 8.47
CA CYS A 220 24.81 -0.58 7.61
C CYS A 220 25.95 0.03 8.43
N ALA A 221 27.17 -0.48 8.23
CA ALA A 221 28.34 -0.04 8.99
C ALA A 221 28.88 1.32 8.53
N TRP A 222 28.37 1.88 7.41
CA TRP A 222 28.74 3.22 6.96
C TRP A 222 28.36 4.27 8.02
N ARG A 223 29.23 5.26 8.20
CA ARG A 223 29.00 6.37 9.12
C ARG A 223 29.15 7.70 8.38
N PRO A 224 28.25 8.67 8.61
CA PRO A 224 28.31 9.96 7.94
C PRO A 224 29.53 10.76 8.42
N GLY A 225 30.32 11.23 7.46
CA GLY A 225 31.37 12.22 7.70
C GLY A 225 30.79 13.65 7.72
N PRO A 226 31.63 14.67 7.88
CA PRO A 226 31.22 16.08 7.80
C PRO A 226 30.67 16.41 6.41
N PRO A 227 29.76 17.39 6.29
CA PRO A 227 29.25 17.81 5.00
C PRO A 227 30.33 18.48 4.17
N ALA A 228 30.50 18.05 2.92
CA ALA A 228 31.50 18.58 2.01
C ALA A 228 30.92 19.71 1.15
N ARG A 229 31.59 20.87 1.14
CA ARG A 229 31.24 21.99 0.26
C ARG A 229 31.61 21.63 -1.20
N GLY A 230 30.69 21.98 -2.14
CA GLY A 230 30.95 21.72 -3.57
C GLY A 230 30.68 20.29 -4.04
N SER A 231 29.99 19.46 -3.23
CA SER A 231 29.68 18.06 -3.53
C SER A 231 28.69 17.82 -4.70
N GLY A 232 28.21 18.87 -5.38
CA GLY A 232 27.29 18.74 -6.53
C GLY A 232 25.85 18.34 -6.17
N VAL A 233 25.48 18.38 -4.90
CA VAL A 233 24.15 17.98 -4.38
C VAL A 233 23.01 18.87 -4.88
N ARG A 234 23.32 20.12 -5.33
CA ARG A 234 22.29 21.06 -5.84
C ARG A 234 21.49 20.50 -7.02
N SER A 235 22.13 19.74 -7.90
CA SER A 235 21.43 19.09 -9.04
C SER A 235 20.46 18.00 -8.57
N MET A 236 20.80 17.30 -7.47
CA MET A 236 19.98 16.26 -6.86
C MET A 236 18.74 16.88 -6.18
N LEU A 237 18.90 17.99 -5.47
CA LEU A 237 17.78 18.74 -4.86
C LEU A 237 16.79 19.25 -5.90
N ARG A 238 17.25 19.73 -7.06
CA ARG A 238 16.36 20.19 -8.15
C ARG A 238 15.55 19.03 -8.74
N PHE A 239 16.15 17.87 -8.91
CA PHE A 239 15.46 16.67 -9.40
C PHE A 239 14.36 16.23 -8.43
N GLY A 240 14.67 16.18 -7.14
CA GLY A 240 13.73 15.76 -6.11
C GLY A 240 12.56 16.72 -5.90
N GLY A 241 12.78 18.04 -5.98
CA GLY A 241 11.74 19.04 -5.84
C GLY A 241 10.61 18.92 -6.88
N ASN A 242 10.95 18.59 -8.13
CA ASN A 242 9.96 18.38 -9.18
C ASN A 242 9.09 17.13 -8.93
N LEU A 243 9.67 16.09 -8.36
CA LEU A 243 8.95 14.86 -8.02
C LEU A 243 7.96 15.08 -6.87
N THR A 244 8.33 15.89 -5.89
CA THR A 244 7.51 16.21 -4.72
C THR A 244 6.27 17.01 -5.09
N GLY A 245 6.36 17.96 -6.05
CA GLY A 245 5.22 18.78 -6.47
C GLY A 245 4.04 17.99 -7.01
N PHE A 246 4.29 16.94 -7.81
CA PHE A 246 3.22 16.03 -8.27
C PHE A 246 2.59 15.24 -7.11
N GLY A 247 3.42 14.82 -6.15
CA GLY A 247 2.98 14.09 -4.97
C GLY A 247 1.98 14.89 -4.13
N VAL A 248 2.16 16.20 -3.97
CA VAL A 248 1.30 17.08 -3.18
C VAL A 248 -0.14 17.05 -3.66
N VAL A 249 -0.37 17.24 -4.96
CA VAL A 249 -1.73 17.24 -5.54
C VAL A 249 -2.40 15.87 -5.32
N ASN A 250 -1.66 14.80 -5.56
CA ASN A 250 -2.16 13.45 -5.39
C ASN A 250 -2.48 13.12 -3.92
N PHE A 251 -1.68 13.65 -2.99
CA PHE A 251 -1.90 13.45 -1.56
C PHE A 251 -3.24 14.01 -1.09
N PHE A 252 -3.53 15.26 -1.42
CA PHE A 252 -4.81 15.89 -1.06
C PHE A 252 -5.99 15.15 -1.67
N ALA A 253 -5.90 14.76 -2.94
CA ALA A 253 -6.96 14.02 -3.61
C ALA A 253 -7.28 12.67 -2.93
N ARG A 254 -6.30 12.05 -2.28
CA ARG A 254 -6.43 10.73 -1.63
C ARG A 254 -6.79 10.79 -0.14
N ASN A 255 -6.65 11.94 0.51
CA ASN A 255 -6.85 12.06 1.95
C ASN A 255 -7.93 13.07 2.33
N LEU A 256 -8.58 13.70 1.34
CA LEU A 256 -9.59 14.71 1.60
C LEU A 256 -10.83 14.14 2.30
N ASP A 257 -11.19 12.89 2.00
CA ASP A 257 -12.25 12.14 2.68
C ASP A 257 -11.97 12.05 4.19
N ASN A 258 -10.78 11.60 4.55
CA ASN A 258 -10.36 11.50 5.95
C ASN A 258 -10.36 12.88 6.62
N MET A 259 -9.89 13.91 5.92
CA MET A 259 -9.84 15.27 6.44
C MET A 259 -11.25 15.84 6.71
N LEU A 260 -12.17 15.68 5.76
CA LEU A 260 -13.53 16.22 5.88
C LEU A 260 -14.38 15.43 6.86
N ILE A 261 -14.30 14.09 6.86
CA ILE A 261 -15.01 13.24 7.85
C ILE A 261 -14.52 13.62 9.25
N GLY A 262 -13.21 13.70 9.45
CA GLY A 262 -12.64 14.08 10.74
C GLY A 262 -13.09 15.45 11.21
N ARG A 263 -13.17 16.45 10.32
CA ARG A 263 -13.58 17.83 10.65
C ARG A 263 -15.05 17.93 11.00
N VAL A 264 -15.93 17.23 10.27
CA VAL A 264 -17.39 17.41 10.37
C VAL A 264 -18.00 16.42 11.36
N TRP A 265 -17.51 15.17 11.38
CA TRP A 265 -18.10 14.08 12.16
C TRP A 265 -17.22 13.59 13.33
N GLY A 266 -16.02 14.16 13.47
CA GLY A 266 -15.12 13.87 14.58
C GLY A 266 -14.34 12.57 14.44
N SER A 267 -13.58 12.27 15.51
CA SER A 267 -12.62 11.17 15.52
C SER A 267 -13.28 9.78 15.42
N SER A 268 -14.44 9.56 16.05
CA SER A 268 -15.09 8.24 16.03
C SER A 268 -15.47 7.81 14.60
N GLN A 269 -16.16 8.69 13.87
CA GLN A 269 -16.59 8.40 12.48
C GLN A 269 -15.39 8.25 11.54
N LEU A 270 -14.35 9.07 11.72
CA LEU A 270 -13.11 8.91 10.96
C LEU A 270 -12.44 7.58 11.25
N GLY A 271 -12.40 7.13 12.51
CA GLY A 271 -11.81 5.85 12.88
C GLY A 271 -12.53 4.67 12.24
N LEU A 272 -13.87 4.68 12.24
CA LEU A 272 -14.71 3.69 11.57
C LEU A 272 -14.42 3.64 10.07
N TYR A 273 -14.39 4.81 9.41
CA TYR A 273 -14.13 4.95 7.98
C TYR A 273 -12.72 4.46 7.61
N ALA A 274 -11.70 4.96 8.30
CA ALA A 274 -10.32 4.63 8.01
C ALA A 274 -10.03 3.13 8.18
N LYS A 275 -10.61 2.49 9.22
CA LYS A 275 -10.46 1.05 9.44
C LYS A 275 -11.24 0.22 8.43
N ALA A 276 -12.45 0.59 8.07
CA ALA A 276 -13.21 -0.07 7.01
C ALA A 276 -12.45 -0.01 5.68
N TYR A 277 -11.95 1.18 5.31
CA TYR A 277 -11.16 1.39 4.09
C TYR A 277 -9.87 0.55 4.11
N GLN A 278 -9.12 0.56 5.22
CA GLN A 278 -7.90 -0.22 5.39
C GLN A 278 -8.15 -1.72 5.22
N LEU A 279 -9.18 -2.28 5.87
CA LEU A 279 -9.51 -3.71 5.76
C LEU A 279 -9.86 -4.12 4.32
N LEU A 280 -10.52 -3.23 3.59
CA LEU A 280 -10.94 -3.51 2.21
C LEU A 280 -9.77 -3.45 1.23
N THR A 281 -8.84 -2.49 1.42
CA THR A 281 -7.71 -2.31 0.50
C THR A 281 -6.58 -3.31 0.73
N LEU A 282 -6.42 -3.82 1.96
CA LEU A 282 -5.37 -4.78 2.28
C LEU A 282 -5.26 -5.97 1.29
N PRO A 283 -6.31 -6.75 0.99
CA PRO A 283 -6.22 -7.86 0.04
C PRO A 283 -5.99 -7.39 -1.39
N ILE A 284 -6.52 -6.22 -1.78
CA ILE A 284 -6.38 -5.67 -3.12
C ILE A 284 -4.93 -5.30 -3.41
N ASP A 285 -4.27 -4.65 -2.44
CA ASP A 285 -2.87 -4.21 -2.57
C ASP A 285 -1.92 -5.41 -2.66
N GLN A 286 -2.19 -6.49 -1.91
CA GLN A 286 -1.40 -7.72 -1.96
C GLN A 286 -1.48 -8.43 -3.33
N ILE A 287 -2.56 -8.26 -4.07
CA ILE A 287 -2.72 -8.83 -5.41
C ILE A 287 -2.09 -7.92 -6.46
N ASN A 288 -2.36 -6.62 -6.41
CA ASN A 288 -1.96 -5.70 -7.47
C ASN A 288 -0.45 -5.39 -7.48
N ALA A 289 0.19 -5.27 -6.32
CA ALA A 289 1.59 -4.86 -6.23
C ALA A 289 2.56 -5.83 -6.95
N PRO A 290 2.52 -7.15 -6.72
CA PRO A 290 3.39 -8.10 -7.42
C PRO A 290 3.14 -8.13 -8.93
N ILE A 291 1.87 -8.03 -9.35
CA ILE A 291 1.52 -8.06 -10.77
C ILE A 291 2.06 -6.80 -11.48
N THR A 292 1.98 -5.64 -10.85
CA THR A 292 2.47 -4.37 -11.41
C THR A 292 3.94 -4.42 -11.77
N THR A 293 4.78 -5.02 -10.93
CA THR A 293 6.24 -5.10 -11.14
C THR A 293 6.61 -5.90 -12.38
N VAL A 294 5.76 -6.85 -12.80
CA VAL A 294 5.98 -7.70 -13.98
C VAL A 294 5.23 -7.17 -15.20
N ALA A 295 4.00 -6.69 -15.00
CA ALA A 295 3.11 -6.30 -16.11
C ALA A 295 3.63 -5.06 -16.86
N VAL A 296 4.11 -4.04 -16.15
CA VAL A 296 4.55 -2.78 -16.80
C VAL A 296 5.74 -3.02 -17.74
N PRO A 297 6.86 -3.66 -17.33
CA PRO A 297 7.96 -3.97 -18.23
C PRO A 297 7.57 -4.90 -19.40
N ALA A 298 6.71 -5.90 -19.13
CA ALA A 298 6.25 -6.82 -20.16
C ALA A 298 5.42 -6.11 -21.24
N LEU A 299 4.49 -5.24 -20.83
CA LEU A 299 3.67 -4.45 -21.74
C LEU A 299 4.50 -3.42 -22.53
N SER A 300 5.49 -2.79 -21.88
CA SER A 300 6.38 -1.83 -22.56
C SER A 300 7.12 -2.45 -23.73
N ARG A 301 7.52 -3.74 -23.62
CA ARG A 301 8.19 -4.47 -24.71
C ARG A 301 7.26 -4.86 -25.88
N LEU A 302 5.94 -4.72 -25.70
CA LEU A 302 4.93 -5.05 -26.71
C LEU A 302 4.37 -3.84 -27.43
N ASN A 303 4.87 -2.63 -27.18
CA ASN A 303 4.35 -1.39 -27.75
C ASN A 303 4.34 -1.38 -29.29
N ASP A 304 5.32 -2.03 -29.92
CA ASP A 304 5.42 -2.13 -31.39
C ASP A 304 4.42 -3.13 -32.00
N SER A 305 3.66 -3.84 -31.18
CA SER A 305 2.70 -4.87 -31.61
C SER A 305 1.34 -4.67 -30.94
N PRO A 306 0.49 -3.74 -31.44
CA PRO A 306 -0.76 -3.35 -30.76
C PRO A 306 -1.71 -4.52 -30.45
N ASP A 307 -1.85 -5.48 -31.35
CA ASP A 307 -2.71 -6.65 -31.14
C ASP A 307 -2.18 -7.61 -30.07
N ARG A 308 -0.85 -7.80 -30.00
CA ARG A 308 -0.21 -8.62 -28.97
C ARG A 308 -0.31 -7.92 -27.61
N TYR A 309 -0.07 -6.61 -27.58
CA TYR A 309 -0.21 -5.77 -26.40
C TYR A 309 -1.64 -5.87 -25.83
N ARG A 310 -2.65 -5.64 -26.69
CA ARG A 310 -4.06 -5.72 -26.32
C ARG A 310 -4.41 -7.08 -25.74
N ARG A 311 -4.05 -8.19 -26.42
CA ARG A 311 -4.31 -9.55 -25.92
C ARG A 311 -3.61 -9.84 -24.61
N ALA A 312 -2.36 -9.43 -24.43
CA ALA A 312 -1.61 -9.64 -23.21
C ALA A 312 -2.28 -8.90 -22.02
N TYR A 313 -2.61 -7.62 -22.20
CA TYR A 313 -3.26 -6.84 -21.15
C TYR A 313 -4.63 -7.41 -20.77
N LEU A 314 -5.48 -7.71 -21.74
CA LEU A 314 -6.83 -8.24 -21.49
C LEU A 314 -6.80 -9.60 -20.75
N ARG A 315 -5.84 -10.47 -21.07
CA ARG A 315 -5.64 -11.72 -20.31
C ARG A 315 -5.23 -11.49 -18.86
N ILE A 316 -4.46 -10.45 -18.58
CA ILE A 316 -4.07 -10.13 -17.19
C ILE A 316 -5.28 -9.64 -16.42
N ILE A 317 -6.04 -8.67 -16.96
CA ILE A 317 -7.22 -8.14 -16.25
C ILE A 317 -8.34 -9.15 -16.11
N GLU A 318 -8.51 -10.07 -17.06
CA GLU A 318 -9.47 -11.17 -16.98
C GLU A 318 -9.16 -12.05 -15.74
N LYS A 319 -7.90 -12.42 -15.53
CA LYS A 319 -7.48 -13.21 -14.37
C LYS A 319 -7.64 -12.45 -13.06
N ILE A 320 -7.27 -11.17 -13.03
CA ILE A 320 -7.48 -10.32 -11.84
C ILE A 320 -8.98 -10.24 -11.53
N ALA A 321 -9.82 -9.96 -12.52
CA ALA A 321 -11.26 -9.83 -12.32
C ALA A 321 -11.91 -11.12 -11.76
N VAL A 322 -11.56 -12.27 -12.33
CA VAL A 322 -12.10 -13.57 -11.92
C VAL A 322 -11.76 -13.92 -10.47
N VAL A 323 -10.60 -13.52 -9.98
CA VAL A 323 -10.19 -13.75 -8.58
C VAL A 323 -10.77 -12.69 -7.64
N THR A 324 -10.65 -11.41 -8.01
CA THR A 324 -10.97 -10.33 -7.09
C THR A 324 -12.44 -10.03 -6.96
N MET A 325 -13.21 -10.04 -8.05
CA MET A 325 -14.63 -9.64 -8.01
C MET A 325 -15.51 -10.58 -7.17
N PRO A 326 -15.48 -11.92 -7.33
CA PRO A 326 -16.23 -12.81 -6.45
C PRO A 326 -15.76 -12.75 -4.99
N GLY A 327 -14.44 -12.57 -4.76
CA GLY A 327 -13.90 -12.38 -3.42
C GLY A 327 -14.41 -11.11 -2.74
N ILE A 328 -14.46 -9.99 -3.45
CA ILE A 328 -15.02 -8.73 -2.93
C ILE A 328 -16.53 -8.85 -2.73
N ALA A 329 -17.24 -9.54 -3.62
CA ALA A 329 -18.67 -9.84 -3.45
C ALA A 329 -18.94 -10.61 -2.14
N LEU A 330 -18.13 -11.62 -1.84
CA LEU A 330 -18.16 -12.31 -0.55
C LEU A 330 -17.94 -11.35 0.62
N LEU A 331 -16.92 -10.48 0.53
CA LEU A 331 -16.62 -9.51 1.58
C LEU A 331 -17.76 -8.51 1.79
N ILE A 332 -18.44 -8.06 0.73
CA ILE A 332 -19.61 -7.19 0.83
C ILE A 332 -20.76 -7.92 1.55
N ALA A 333 -21.09 -9.14 1.11
CA ALA A 333 -22.19 -9.90 1.67
C ALA A 333 -21.98 -10.32 3.14
N THR A 334 -20.71 -10.39 3.59
CA THR A 334 -20.33 -10.82 4.94
C THR A 334 -19.62 -9.71 5.72
N ALA A 335 -19.84 -8.46 5.36
CA ALA A 335 -19.15 -7.30 5.92
C ALA A 335 -19.26 -7.22 7.45
N ASP A 336 -20.42 -7.50 8.02
CA ASP A 336 -20.68 -7.54 9.46
C ASP A 336 -19.86 -8.63 10.16
N TRP A 337 -19.80 -9.84 9.61
CA TRP A 337 -19.02 -10.94 10.17
C TRP A 337 -17.51 -10.66 10.05
N VAL A 338 -17.05 -10.16 8.90
CA VAL A 338 -15.64 -9.81 8.70
C VAL A 338 -15.21 -8.74 9.70
N VAL A 339 -15.96 -7.66 9.83
CA VAL A 339 -15.66 -6.57 10.75
C VAL A 339 -15.70 -7.07 12.21
N GLN A 340 -16.71 -7.85 12.58
CA GLN A 340 -16.83 -8.40 13.93
C GLN A 340 -15.69 -9.37 14.27
N ILE A 341 -15.29 -10.24 13.35
CA ILE A 341 -14.18 -11.19 13.56
C ILE A 341 -12.85 -10.45 13.66
N VAL A 342 -12.62 -9.47 12.80
CA VAL A 342 -11.30 -8.80 12.73
C VAL A 342 -11.19 -7.69 13.78
N LEU A 343 -12.19 -6.84 13.94
CA LEU A 343 -12.11 -5.66 14.81
C LEU A 343 -12.86 -5.83 16.14
N GLY A 344 -13.91 -6.63 16.16
CA GLY A 344 -14.76 -6.81 17.34
C GLY A 344 -16.11 -6.08 17.25
N SER A 345 -16.97 -6.30 18.26
CA SER A 345 -18.37 -5.82 18.28
C SER A 345 -18.49 -4.29 18.34
N GLN A 346 -17.53 -3.59 18.90
CA GLN A 346 -17.53 -2.12 18.97
C GLN A 346 -17.40 -1.41 17.62
N TRP A 347 -17.12 -2.18 16.53
CA TRP A 347 -16.92 -1.68 15.17
C TRP A 347 -18.11 -1.95 14.25
N THR A 348 -19.27 -2.29 14.78
CA THR A 348 -20.44 -2.71 13.99
C THR A 348 -20.83 -1.69 12.90
N GLU A 349 -20.76 -0.38 13.19
CA GLU A 349 -21.03 0.66 12.18
C GLU A 349 -20.03 0.64 11.02
N ALA A 350 -18.78 0.23 11.25
CA ALA A 350 -17.78 0.10 10.19
C ALA A 350 -18.16 -0.94 9.14
N ALA A 351 -19.04 -1.92 9.46
CA ALA A 351 -19.52 -2.90 8.50
C ALA A 351 -20.35 -2.27 7.38
N HIS A 352 -21.15 -1.25 7.67
CA HIS A 352 -21.92 -0.52 6.66
C HIS A 352 -21.02 0.28 5.74
N ILE A 353 -19.98 0.94 6.32
CA ILE A 353 -18.96 1.66 5.55
C ILE A 353 -18.17 0.69 4.66
N PHE A 354 -17.77 -0.45 5.22
CA PHE A 354 -17.04 -1.50 4.50
C PHE A 354 -17.84 -2.06 3.32
N ALA A 355 -19.12 -2.36 3.53
CA ALA A 355 -20.00 -2.84 2.46
C ALA A 355 -20.19 -1.79 1.36
N ALA A 356 -20.41 -0.52 1.72
CA ALA A 356 -20.55 0.58 0.77
C ALA A 356 -19.28 0.78 -0.06
N LEU A 357 -18.10 0.86 0.58
CA LEU A 357 -16.81 0.95 -0.10
C LEU A 357 -16.53 -0.29 -0.96
N GLY A 358 -16.99 -1.47 -0.54
CA GLY A 358 -16.88 -2.72 -1.27
C GLY A 358 -17.47 -2.65 -2.68
N VAL A 359 -18.53 -1.86 -2.88
CA VAL A 359 -19.11 -1.64 -4.22
C VAL A 359 -18.11 -0.97 -5.17
N ALA A 360 -17.38 0.05 -4.71
CA ALA A 360 -16.29 0.64 -5.50
C ALA A 360 -15.14 -0.35 -5.70
N ALA A 361 -14.83 -1.12 -4.67
CA ALA A 361 -13.75 -2.09 -4.68
C ALA A 361 -13.96 -3.24 -5.67
N LEU A 362 -15.19 -3.55 -6.10
CA LEU A 362 -15.45 -4.55 -7.13
C LEU A 362 -14.68 -4.24 -8.43
N ILE A 363 -14.60 -2.98 -8.83
CA ILE A 363 -13.95 -2.58 -10.07
C ILE A 363 -12.54 -2.00 -9.86
N GLN A 364 -12.20 -1.59 -8.65
CA GLN A 364 -10.95 -0.89 -8.32
C GLN A 364 -9.68 -1.68 -8.70
N PRO A 365 -9.59 -3.03 -8.50
CA PRO A 365 -8.43 -3.80 -8.94
C PRO A 365 -8.16 -3.67 -10.44
N ILE A 366 -9.22 -3.61 -11.25
CA ILE A 366 -9.13 -3.44 -12.70
C ILE A 366 -8.77 -1.99 -13.04
N ALA A 367 -9.42 -1.02 -12.41
CA ALA A 367 -9.13 0.39 -12.61
C ALA A 367 -7.65 0.72 -12.30
N ASN A 368 -7.07 0.14 -11.26
CA ASN A 368 -5.67 0.33 -10.92
C ASN A 368 -4.72 -0.13 -12.04
N THR A 369 -5.06 -1.19 -12.79
CA THR A 369 -4.24 -1.68 -13.90
C THR A 369 -4.19 -0.72 -15.09
N THR A 370 -5.13 0.21 -15.22
CA THR A 370 -5.12 1.20 -16.30
C THR A 370 -3.92 2.15 -16.23
N GLY A 371 -3.36 2.34 -15.04
CA GLY A 371 -2.10 3.03 -14.84
C GLY A 371 -0.95 2.42 -15.64
N TRP A 372 -0.94 1.08 -15.81
CA TRP A 372 0.07 0.39 -16.61
C TRP A 372 0.01 0.79 -18.09
N LEU A 373 -1.21 1.02 -18.62
CA LEU A 373 -1.41 1.46 -20.00
C LEU A 373 -0.87 2.87 -20.23
N PHE A 374 -1.07 3.79 -19.28
CA PHE A 374 -0.49 5.13 -19.36
C PHE A 374 1.04 5.09 -19.29
N ILE A 375 1.60 4.33 -18.35
CA ILE A 375 3.04 4.28 -18.11
C ILE A 375 3.76 3.58 -19.25
N SER A 376 3.32 2.37 -19.64
CA SER A 376 3.99 1.58 -20.69
C SER A 376 3.93 2.22 -22.08
N GLN A 377 2.92 3.07 -22.34
CA GLN A 377 2.77 3.82 -23.59
C GLN A 377 3.37 5.24 -23.54
N GLY A 378 4.01 5.64 -22.42
CA GLY A 378 4.56 6.99 -22.24
C GLY A 378 3.51 8.12 -22.18
N ARG A 379 2.25 7.82 -21.86
CA ARG A 379 1.11 8.75 -21.86
C ARG A 379 0.88 9.43 -20.51
N THR A 380 1.95 9.86 -19.85
CA THR A 380 1.90 10.47 -18.51
C THR A 380 1.10 11.76 -18.46
N ASN A 381 1.10 12.58 -19.52
CA ASN A 381 0.28 13.79 -19.62
C ASN A 381 -1.22 13.47 -19.65
N ASP A 382 -1.63 12.42 -20.37
CA ASP A 382 -3.03 11.97 -20.39
C ASP A 382 -3.45 11.45 -19.01
N MET A 383 -2.57 10.72 -18.33
CA MET A 383 -2.75 10.25 -16.94
C MET A 383 -2.94 11.42 -15.98
N PHE A 384 -2.12 12.45 -16.09
CA PHE A 384 -2.21 13.64 -15.25
C PHE A 384 -3.53 14.40 -15.45
N ARG A 385 -3.92 14.64 -16.72
CA ARG A 385 -5.19 15.31 -17.05
C ARG A 385 -6.40 14.52 -16.55
N TYR A 386 -6.40 13.21 -16.75
CA TYR A 386 -7.43 12.33 -16.19
C TYR A 386 -7.46 12.43 -14.66
N GLY A 387 -6.29 12.38 -14.01
CA GLY A 387 -6.17 12.49 -12.56
C GLY A 387 -6.79 13.76 -11.99
N LEU A 388 -6.59 14.91 -12.64
CA LEU A 388 -7.21 16.18 -12.24
C LEU A 388 -8.73 16.13 -12.32
N VAL A 389 -9.28 15.67 -13.45
CA VAL A 389 -10.74 15.56 -13.62
C VAL A 389 -11.34 14.57 -12.63
N ALA A 390 -10.73 13.38 -12.50
CA ALA A 390 -11.20 12.35 -11.58
C ALA A 390 -11.15 12.84 -10.11
N SER A 391 -10.07 13.51 -9.71
CA SER A 391 -9.94 14.07 -8.36
C SER A 391 -11.02 15.11 -8.07
N THR A 392 -11.32 16.00 -9.01
CA THR A 392 -12.39 17.00 -8.85
C THR A 392 -13.76 16.34 -8.65
N ILE A 393 -14.06 15.29 -9.44
CA ILE A 393 -15.33 14.54 -9.31
C ILE A 393 -15.38 13.79 -7.96
N ILE A 394 -14.27 13.17 -7.55
CA ILE A 394 -14.19 12.47 -6.25
C ILE A 394 -14.38 13.45 -5.10
N VAL A 395 -13.76 14.62 -5.14
CA VAL A 395 -13.94 15.68 -4.13
C VAL A 395 -15.41 16.10 -4.05
N ALA A 396 -16.06 16.33 -5.19
CA ALA A 396 -17.48 16.68 -5.23
C ALA A 396 -18.34 15.55 -4.64
N ALA A 397 -18.03 14.28 -4.92
CA ALA A 397 -18.71 13.11 -4.36
C ALA A 397 -18.57 13.02 -2.84
N ILE A 398 -17.36 13.24 -2.31
CA ILE A 398 -17.11 13.26 -0.87
C ILE A 398 -17.92 14.36 -0.19
N VAL A 399 -17.88 15.58 -0.73
CA VAL A 399 -18.64 16.73 -0.19
C VAL A 399 -20.13 16.45 -0.25
N ALA A 400 -20.63 15.88 -1.35
CA ALA A 400 -22.05 15.52 -1.49
C ALA A 400 -22.48 14.45 -0.49
N GLY A 401 -21.61 13.47 -0.19
CA GLY A 401 -21.90 12.40 0.79
C GLY A 401 -21.80 12.83 2.25
N LEU A 402 -21.12 13.96 2.53
CA LEU A 402 -20.78 14.41 3.88
C LEU A 402 -21.98 14.60 4.82
N PRO A 403 -23.15 15.11 4.38
CA PRO A 403 -24.32 15.27 5.27
C PRO A 403 -24.81 13.96 5.90
N TRP A 404 -24.56 12.83 5.30
CA TRP A 404 -24.97 11.50 5.79
C TRP A 404 -23.88 10.73 6.54
N GLY A 405 -22.84 11.42 7.04
CA GLY A 405 -21.76 10.80 7.81
C GLY A 405 -20.80 9.97 6.97
N ALA A 406 -19.98 9.16 7.65
CA ALA A 406 -18.97 8.31 7.00
C ALA A 406 -19.59 7.27 6.05
N VAL A 407 -20.77 6.74 6.38
CA VAL A 407 -21.51 5.81 5.51
C VAL A 407 -21.99 6.53 4.24
N GLY A 408 -22.49 7.76 4.36
CA GLY A 408 -22.92 8.56 3.22
C GLY A 408 -21.76 8.89 2.28
N VAL A 409 -20.61 9.29 2.82
CA VAL A 409 -19.40 9.52 2.03
C VAL A 409 -19.00 8.25 1.29
N ALA A 410 -18.97 7.09 1.97
CA ALA A 410 -18.64 5.80 1.36
C ALA A 410 -19.62 5.42 0.23
N ALA A 411 -20.92 5.60 0.45
CA ALA A 411 -21.96 5.26 -0.51
C ALA A 411 -21.92 6.15 -1.77
N VAL A 412 -21.83 7.48 -1.59
CA VAL A 412 -21.76 8.41 -2.72
C VAL A 412 -20.44 8.24 -3.48
N TYR A 413 -19.32 8.05 -2.76
CA TYR A 413 -18.04 7.71 -3.37
C TYR A 413 -18.15 6.45 -4.24
N ALA A 414 -18.72 5.37 -3.71
CA ALA A 414 -18.87 4.12 -4.44
C ALA A 414 -19.77 4.28 -5.67
N LEU A 415 -20.89 4.98 -5.53
CA LEU A 415 -21.80 5.27 -6.64
C LEU A 415 -21.09 6.03 -7.76
N VAL A 416 -20.41 7.12 -7.42
CA VAL A 416 -19.67 7.95 -8.38
C VAL A 416 -18.51 7.17 -9.02
N TRP A 417 -17.83 6.32 -8.25
CA TRP A 417 -16.76 5.46 -8.78
C TRP A 417 -17.28 4.52 -9.87
N VAL A 418 -18.40 3.84 -9.62
CA VAL A 418 -18.95 2.87 -10.56
C VAL A 418 -19.61 3.56 -11.76
N THR A 419 -20.37 4.63 -11.53
CA THR A 419 -21.21 5.25 -12.58
C THR A 419 -20.50 6.33 -13.41
N ILE A 420 -19.51 7.02 -12.84
CA ILE A 420 -18.85 8.16 -13.50
C ILE A 420 -17.36 7.89 -13.71
N ILE A 421 -16.61 7.59 -12.62
CA ILE A 421 -15.14 7.50 -12.68
C ILE A 421 -14.69 6.31 -13.55
N THR A 422 -15.29 5.14 -13.39
CA THR A 422 -14.91 3.95 -14.17
C THR A 422 -15.20 4.11 -15.66
N PRO A 423 -16.40 4.52 -16.12
CA PRO A 423 -16.65 4.78 -17.54
C PRO A 423 -15.72 5.86 -18.11
N LEU A 424 -15.53 6.95 -17.37
CA LEU A 424 -14.61 8.02 -17.77
C LEU A 424 -13.18 7.52 -17.92
N LEU A 425 -12.70 6.70 -17.00
CA LEU A 425 -11.37 6.08 -17.03
C LEU A 425 -11.19 5.20 -18.25
N PHE A 426 -12.13 4.27 -18.48
CA PHE A 426 -12.07 3.35 -19.62
C PHE A 426 -12.15 4.10 -20.95
N TYR A 427 -12.98 5.15 -21.05
CA TYR A 427 -13.02 6.01 -22.22
C TYR A 427 -11.69 6.75 -22.41
N TRP A 428 -11.15 7.38 -21.33
CA TRP A 428 -9.93 8.18 -21.42
C TRP A 428 -8.70 7.36 -21.81
N VAL A 429 -8.56 6.17 -21.25
CA VAL A 429 -7.47 5.25 -21.60
C VAL A 429 -7.64 4.71 -23.02
N GLY A 430 -8.86 4.31 -23.39
CA GLY A 430 -9.15 3.61 -24.62
C GLY A 430 -9.22 4.48 -25.87
N ARG A 431 -9.35 5.81 -25.73
CA ARG A 431 -9.44 6.73 -26.90
C ARG A 431 -8.17 6.84 -27.74
N LYS A 432 -7.00 6.53 -27.16
CA LYS A 432 -5.69 6.71 -27.79
C LYS A 432 -4.76 5.49 -27.63
N GLY A 433 -5.28 4.32 -27.42
CA GLY A 433 -4.45 3.13 -27.17
C GLY A 433 -4.95 1.91 -27.93
N PRO A 434 -4.18 0.80 -27.90
CA PRO A 434 -4.58 -0.45 -28.53
C PRO A 434 -5.76 -1.13 -27.83
N VAL A 435 -6.02 -0.82 -26.54
CA VAL A 435 -7.14 -1.35 -25.76
C VAL A 435 -8.30 -0.37 -25.82
N ARG A 436 -9.42 -0.78 -26.39
CA ARG A 436 -10.62 0.06 -26.58
C ARG A 436 -11.51 0.03 -25.33
N PRO A 437 -12.36 1.05 -25.06
CA PRO A 437 -13.27 1.07 -23.92
C PRO A 437 -14.16 -0.17 -23.85
N ARG A 438 -14.68 -0.64 -25.00
CA ARG A 438 -15.51 -1.83 -25.10
C ARG A 438 -14.81 -3.11 -24.61
N ASP A 439 -13.48 -3.18 -24.78
CA ASP A 439 -12.71 -4.37 -24.40
C ASP A 439 -12.71 -4.58 -22.89
N PHE A 440 -12.65 -3.50 -22.10
CA PHE A 440 -12.75 -3.58 -20.65
C PHE A 440 -14.08 -4.20 -20.23
N TYR A 441 -15.19 -3.68 -20.75
CA TYR A 441 -16.52 -4.18 -20.39
C TYR A 441 -16.70 -5.65 -20.79
N ILE A 442 -16.33 -6.03 -22.00
CA ILE A 442 -16.47 -7.43 -22.48
C ILE A 442 -15.61 -8.38 -21.64
N THR A 443 -14.37 -7.96 -21.30
CA THR A 443 -13.44 -8.81 -20.56
C THR A 443 -13.86 -8.97 -19.08
N VAL A 444 -14.39 -7.91 -18.48
CA VAL A 444 -14.75 -7.90 -17.05
C VAL A 444 -16.18 -8.44 -16.81
N ALA A 445 -17.07 -8.32 -17.79
CA ALA A 445 -18.48 -8.72 -17.62
C ALA A 445 -18.70 -10.15 -17.07
N PRO A 446 -17.97 -11.20 -17.52
CA PRO A 446 -18.15 -12.53 -16.97
C PRO A 446 -17.83 -12.62 -15.46
N ALA A 447 -16.75 -11.98 -15.02
CA ALA A 447 -16.36 -11.94 -13.62
C ALA A 447 -17.34 -11.10 -12.78
N PHE A 448 -17.83 -10.00 -13.34
CA PHE A 448 -18.85 -9.17 -12.70
C PHE A 448 -20.18 -9.92 -12.53
N CYS A 449 -20.64 -10.64 -13.55
CA CYS A 449 -21.83 -11.47 -13.43
C CYS A 449 -21.64 -12.61 -12.40
N ALA A 450 -20.46 -13.22 -12.34
CA ALA A 450 -20.13 -14.20 -11.30
C ALA A 450 -20.20 -13.57 -9.90
N ALA A 451 -19.66 -12.37 -9.72
CA ALA A 451 -19.72 -11.63 -8.46
C ALA A 451 -21.18 -11.30 -8.06
N MET A 452 -22.03 -10.89 -9.01
CA MET A 452 -23.45 -10.65 -8.76
C MET A 452 -24.20 -11.95 -8.39
N ALA A 453 -23.88 -13.07 -9.03
CA ALA A 453 -24.42 -14.37 -8.67
C ALA A 453 -24.00 -14.78 -7.24
N VAL A 454 -22.73 -14.55 -6.86
CA VAL A 454 -22.24 -14.77 -5.50
C VAL A 454 -22.99 -13.89 -4.49
N LEU A 455 -23.14 -12.59 -4.77
CA LEU A 455 -23.93 -11.69 -3.91
C LEU A 455 -25.35 -12.18 -3.72
N ALA A 456 -26.04 -12.48 -4.82
CA ALA A 456 -27.43 -12.97 -4.78
C ALA A 456 -27.55 -14.27 -3.97
N ALA A 457 -26.66 -15.23 -4.22
CA ALA A 457 -26.64 -16.50 -3.49
C ALA A 457 -26.39 -16.32 -1.98
N LEU A 458 -25.46 -15.44 -1.62
CA LEU A 458 -25.15 -15.18 -0.21
C LEU A 458 -26.25 -14.38 0.49
N PHE A 459 -26.87 -13.39 -0.16
CA PHE A 459 -28.03 -12.71 0.40
C PHE A 459 -29.22 -13.66 0.60
N LEU A 460 -29.48 -14.56 -0.37
CA LEU A 460 -30.50 -15.59 -0.24
C LEU A 460 -30.17 -16.56 0.90
N PHE A 461 -28.96 -17.06 0.96
CA PHE A 461 -28.49 -17.93 2.04
C PHE A 461 -28.71 -17.29 3.42
N ARG A 462 -28.31 -16.03 3.61
CA ARG A 462 -28.45 -15.30 4.87
C ARG A 462 -29.89 -15.00 5.24
N ARG A 463 -30.80 -14.94 4.26
CA ARG A 463 -32.25 -14.76 4.53
C ARG A 463 -32.89 -16.02 5.10
N TRP A 464 -32.39 -17.19 4.69
CA TRP A 464 -33.00 -18.48 5.07
C TRP A 464 -32.28 -19.19 6.21
N VAL A 465 -31.00 -18.91 6.39
CA VAL A 465 -30.16 -19.58 7.39
C VAL A 465 -29.69 -18.57 8.43
N VAL A 466 -30.22 -18.67 9.64
CA VAL A 466 -29.77 -17.86 10.78
C VAL A 466 -28.51 -18.49 11.38
N ILE A 467 -27.37 -17.81 11.25
CA ILE A 467 -26.09 -18.26 11.79
C ILE A 467 -25.69 -17.37 12.96
N VAL A 468 -25.64 -17.94 14.15
CA VAL A 468 -25.31 -17.23 15.39
C VAL A 468 -23.80 -16.94 15.48
N HIS A 469 -22.95 -17.82 14.94
CA HIS A 469 -21.49 -17.66 15.04
C HIS A 469 -20.89 -17.08 13.76
N PRO A 470 -20.33 -15.83 13.79
CA PRO A 470 -19.79 -15.17 12.60
C PRO A 470 -18.73 -15.99 11.85
N PHE A 471 -17.86 -16.70 12.59
CA PHE A 471 -16.79 -17.51 11.98
C PHE A 471 -17.35 -18.70 11.17
N LYS A 472 -18.36 -19.40 11.70
CA LYS A 472 -19.03 -20.49 10.96
C LYS A 472 -19.77 -19.94 9.73
N GLY A 473 -20.39 -18.76 9.87
CA GLY A 473 -21.05 -18.06 8.78
C GLY A 473 -20.07 -17.69 7.66
N LEU A 474 -18.91 -17.18 8.01
CA LEU A 474 -17.89 -16.81 7.04
C LEU A 474 -17.35 -18.03 6.28
N ILE A 475 -17.09 -19.16 6.96
CA ILE A 475 -16.63 -20.40 6.31
C ILE A 475 -17.71 -20.94 5.36
N ALA A 476 -18.96 -21.00 5.80
CA ALA A 476 -20.06 -21.45 4.95
C ALA A 476 -20.24 -20.54 3.73
N SER A 477 -20.22 -19.21 3.94
CA SER A 477 -20.30 -18.23 2.85
C SER A 477 -19.12 -18.33 1.88
N PHE A 478 -17.92 -18.60 2.35
CA PHE A 478 -16.75 -18.84 1.50
C PHE A 478 -16.97 -20.07 0.61
N GLY A 479 -17.44 -21.17 1.19
CA GLY A 479 -17.78 -22.39 0.44
C GLY A 479 -18.84 -22.14 -0.64
N ILE A 480 -19.93 -21.45 -0.28
CA ILE A 480 -20.98 -21.08 -1.23
C ILE A 480 -20.45 -20.17 -2.34
N ALA A 481 -19.72 -19.12 -1.97
CA ALA A 481 -19.13 -18.19 -2.94
C ALA A 481 -18.18 -18.90 -3.91
N PHE A 482 -17.33 -19.79 -3.41
CA PHE A 482 -16.41 -20.57 -4.22
C PHE A 482 -17.17 -21.48 -5.21
N VAL A 483 -18.16 -22.24 -4.73
CA VAL A 483 -18.98 -23.14 -5.57
C VAL A 483 -19.73 -22.35 -6.63
N VAL A 484 -20.43 -21.27 -6.24
CA VAL A 484 -21.21 -20.44 -7.18
C VAL A 484 -20.28 -19.80 -8.23
N ALA A 485 -19.16 -19.21 -7.83
CA ALA A 485 -18.19 -18.63 -8.76
C ALA A 485 -17.63 -19.68 -9.71
N LEU A 486 -17.26 -20.87 -9.20
CA LEU A 486 -16.73 -21.95 -10.02
C LEU A 486 -17.76 -22.47 -11.03
N LEU A 487 -19.00 -22.71 -10.60
CA LEU A 487 -20.10 -23.15 -11.48
C LEU A 487 -20.35 -22.11 -12.57
N PHE A 488 -20.39 -20.84 -12.20
CA PHE A 488 -20.60 -19.76 -13.16
C PHE A 488 -19.47 -19.70 -14.20
N LEU A 489 -18.20 -19.83 -13.77
CA LEU A 489 -17.05 -19.87 -14.67
C LEU A 489 -17.03 -21.12 -15.57
N LEU A 490 -17.55 -22.25 -15.10
CA LEU A 490 -17.67 -23.47 -15.90
C LEU A 490 -18.75 -23.35 -16.99
N ILE A 491 -19.80 -22.60 -16.74
CA ILE A 491 -20.90 -22.39 -17.71
C ILE A 491 -20.43 -21.46 -18.84
N ILE A 492 -19.67 -20.40 -18.53
CA ILE A 492 -19.29 -19.37 -19.49
C ILE A 492 -18.01 -19.77 -20.25
N PRO A 493 -17.97 -19.66 -21.60
CA PRO A 493 -16.78 -20.02 -22.41
C PRO A 493 -15.51 -19.25 -22.00
N ALA A 494 -15.63 -17.97 -21.62
CA ALA A 494 -14.53 -17.17 -21.11
C ALA A 494 -13.99 -17.71 -19.78
N GLY A 495 -14.86 -18.09 -18.84
CA GLY A 495 -14.47 -18.69 -17.57
C GLY A 495 -13.73 -20.02 -17.74
N ARG A 496 -14.18 -20.86 -18.67
CA ARG A 496 -13.48 -22.13 -18.98
C ARG A 496 -12.07 -21.92 -19.51
N ARG A 497 -11.81 -20.85 -20.28
CA ARG A 497 -10.46 -20.49 -20.72
C ARG A 497 -9.58 -20.10 -19.53
N VAL A 498 -10.09 -19.24 -18.64
CA VAL A 498 -9.35 -18.82 -17.44
C VAL A 498 -9.00 -20.01 -16.54
N LEU A 499 -9.95 -20.93 -16.31
CA LEU A 499 -9.70 -22.16 -15.53
C LEU A 499 -8.63 -23.06 -16.17
N ARG A 500 -8.61 -23.14 -17.51
CA ARG A 500 -7.57 -23.88 -18.24
C ARG A 500 -6.20 -23.23 -18.07
N ASP A 501 -6.11 -21.90 -18.22
CA ASP A 501 -4.86 -21.16 -18.00
C ASP A 501 -4.32 -21.35 -16.58
N PHE A 502 -5.19 -21.34 -15.55
CA PHE A 502 -4.77 -21.60 -14.18
C PHE A 502 -4.24 -23.04 -13.98
N ARG A 503 -4.88 -24.02 -14.62
CA ARG A 503 -4.40 -25.42 -14.62
C ARG A 503 -3.02 -25.54 -15.26
N GLU A 504 -2.78 -24.87 -16.38
CA GLU A 504 -1.48 -24.88 -17.06
C GLU A 504 -0.39 -24.25 -16.18
N VAL A 505 -0.67 -23.11 -15.56
CA VAL A 505 0.28 -22.45 -14.63
C VAL A 505 0.57 -23.36 -13.42
N ALA A 506 -0.46 -23.96 -12.82
CA ALA A 506 -0.29 -24.88 -11.71
C ALA A 506 0.55 -26.11 -12.11
N ALA A 507 0.31 -26.67 -13.30
CA ALA A 507 1.08 -27.81 -13.82
C ALA A 507 2.57 -27.45 -14.05
N ILE A 508 2.87 -26.23 -14.52
CA ILE A 508 4.26 -25.77 -14.70
C ILE A 508 4.96 -25.60 -13.33
N VAL A 509 4.26 -25.03 -12.33
CA VAL A 509 4.83 -24.85 -10.99
C VAL A 509 5.10 -26.19 -10.31
N LEU A 510 4.16 -27.14 -10.40
CA LEU A 510 4.31 -28.48 -9.83
C LEU A 510 5.42 -29.29 -10.51
N ARG A 511 5.59 -29.17 -11.85
CA ARG A 511 6.68 -29.83 -12.59
C ARG A 511 8.06 -29.27 -12.26
N ARG A 512 8.19 -27.97 -11.95
CA ARG A 512 9.46 -27.38 -11.51
C ARG A 512 9.84 -27.77 -10.09
N GLY A 513 8.88 -27.91 -9.18
CA GLY A 513 9.12 -28.40 -7.82
C GLY A 513 9.46 -29.88 -7.72
N SER A 514 9.32 -30.68 -8.80
CA SER A 514 9.73 -32.09 -8.86
C SER A 514 11.10 -32.31 -9.52
N LEU A 515 11.77 -31.20 -9.95
CA LEU A 515 13.10 -31.24 -10.59
C LEU A 515 14.18 -30.55 -9.72
N GLU A 516 13.81 -30.02 -8.56
CA GLU A 516 14.68 -29.58 -7.45
C GLU A 516 14.58 -30.61 -6.28
#